data_d29f5389def930c2872bcc830731e463
#
_entry.id   d29f5389def930c2872bcc830731e463
#
_cell.length_a   1.000
_cell.length_b   1.000
_cell.length_c   1.000
_cell.angle_alpha   90.00
_cell.angle_beta   90.00
_cell.angle_gamma   90.00
#
_symmetry.space_group_name_H-M   'P 1'
#
loop_
_entity.id
_entity.type
_entity.pdbx_description
1 polymer ?
#
loop_
_entity_poly.entity_id
_entity_poly.type
_entity_poly.pdbx_seq_one_letter_code
_entity_poly.pdbx_strand_id
1 'polypeptide(L)'
;MDHLQRKLRDHEAAMFQQGFLDDQFSQLQKLQDDSSPDFVYEVITLFFADSDKLLSNMSHALAQVPVNFKQIDAHAHQQKGSSASVGAARVTSVCATFRSFCEAQNLEGCRRCLQQLQHEYTQLKTKLHYLFMLQQEIKAFGRSIPTRE
;
A
#
# COMPACT_ATOMS: atom_id res chain seq x y z
N MET A 1 -1.53 22.98 18.10
CA MET A 1 -2.43 22.27 17.16
C MET A 1 -2.04 22.47 15.71
N ASP A 2 -1.72 23.69 15.32
CA ASP A 2 -1.22 23.96 13.97
C ASP A 2 0.02 23.12 13.65
N HIS A 3 0.81 22.83 14.66
CA HIS A 3 1.98 21.96 14.54
C HIS A 3 1.62 20.54 14.07
N LEU A 4 0.57 19.94 14.63
CA LEU A 4 0.12 18.61 14.22
C LEU A 4 -0.45 18.63 12.80
N GLN A 5 -1.21 19.67 12.46
CA GLN A 5 -1.77 19.82 11.12
C GLN A 5 -0.67 19.98 10.08
N ARG A 6 0.38 20.74 10.41
CA ARG A 6 1.53 20.91 9.53
C ARG A 6 2.28 19.60 9.34
N LYS A 7 2.51 18.84 10.43
CA LYS A 7 3.14 17.52 10.34
C LYS A 7 2.37 16.59 9.42
N LEU A 8 1.04 16.59 9.55
CA LEU A 8 0.18 15.77 8.73
C LEU A 8 0.35 16.12 7.24
N ARG A 9 0.26 17.41 6.91
CA ARG A 9 0.40 17.86 5.53
C ARG A 9 1.77 17.56 4.95
N ASP A 10 2.82 17.80 5.75
CA ASP A 10 4.20 17.57 5.29
C ASP A 10 4.48 16.10 5.07
N HIS A 11 3.99 15.23 5.98
CA HIS A 11 4.15 13.80 5.84
C HIS A 11 3.43 13.26 4.62
N GLU A 12 2.18 13.68 4.41
CA GLU A 12 1.40 13.27 3.25
C GLU A 12 2.05 13.72 1.95
N ALA A 13 2.48 15.00 1.89
CA ALA A 13 3.15 15.53 0.71
C ALA A 13 4.42 14.76 0.40
N ALA A 14 5.18 14.38 1.43
CA ALA A 14 6.41 13.60 1.25
C ALA A 14 6.11 12.22 0.66
N MET A 15 5.03 11.57 1.08
CA MET A 15 4.64 10.26 0.54
C MET A 15 4.32 10.35 -0.97
N PHE A 16 3.64 11.39 -1.39
CA PHE A 16 3.38 11.62 -2.82
C PHE A 16 4.66 11.93 -3.57
N GLN A 17 5.48 12.81 -3.02
CA GLN A 17 6.72 13.24 -3.65
C GLN A 17 7.71 12.09 -3.82
N GLN A 18 7.78 11.20 -2.83
CA GLN A 18 8.67 10.04 -2.85
C GLN A 18 8.10 8.87 -3.65
N GLY A 19 6.90 9.01 -4.20
CA GLY A 19 6.28 8.01 -5.06
C GLY A 19 5.63 6.84 -4.33
N PHE A 20 5.45 6.92 -3.00
CA PHE A 20 4.71 5.88 -2.28
C PHE A 20 3.24 5.89 -2.62
N LEU A 21 2.67 7.07 -2.85
CA LEU A 21 1.27 7.27 -3.20
C LEU A 21 1.16 8.00 -4.53
N ASP A 22 0.08 7.73 -5.27
CA ASP A 22 -0.21 8.43 -6.52
C ASP A 22 -1.62 9.01 -6.50
N ASP A 23 -2.05 9.54 -7.65
CA ASP A 23 -3.35 10.22 -7.78
C ASP A 23 -4.54 9.33 -7.40
N GLN A 24 -4.40 8.02 -7.51
CA GLN A 24 -5.48 7.10 -7.13
C GLN A 24 -5.77 7.19 -5.63
N PHE A 25 -4.75 7.40 -4.80
CA PHE A 25 -4.97 7.66 -3.38
C PHE A 25 -5.74 8.95 -3.16
N SER A 26 -5.43 9.99 -3.93
CA SER A 26 -6.17 11.26 -3.90
C SER A 26 -7.64 11.05 -4.26
N GLN A 27 -7.93 10.17 -5.22
CA GLN A 27 -9.31 9.84 -5.59
C GLN A 27 -10.05 9.19 -4.43
N LEU A 28 -9.39 8.31 -3.68
CA LEU A 28 -9.98 7.71 -2.48
C LEU A 28 -10.32 8.78 -1.43
N GLN A 29 -9.40 9.72 -1.23
CA GLN A 29 -9.61 10.80 -0.27
C GLN A 29 -10.83 11.64 -0.62
N LYS A 30 -11.08 11.85 -1.91
CA LYS A 30 -12.22 12.63 -2.39
C LYS A 30 -13.56 11.94 -2.13
N LEU A 31 -13.56 10.61 -1.97
CA LEU A 31 -14.78 9.86 -1.66
C LEU A 31 -15.15 9.91 -0.18
N GLN A 32 -14.21 10.31 0.67
CA GLN A 32 -14.47 10.45 2.09
C GLN A 32 -15.27 11.72 2.36
N ASP A 33 -16.35 11.60 3.13
CA ASP A 33 -17.23 12.72 3.48
C ASP A 33 -17.82 12.52 4.88
N ASP A 34 -18.74 13.41 5.26
CA ASP A 34 -19.37 13.35 6.60
C ASP A 34 -20.18 12.07 6.82
N SER A 35 -20.71 11.47 5.76
CA SER A 35 -21.45 10.21 5.86
C SER A 35 -20.54 8.99 5.94
N SER A 36 -19.27 9.16 5.55
CA SER A 36 -18.25 8.09 5.58
C SER A 36 -16.93 8.69 6.05
N PRO A 37 -16.84 9.11 7.33
CA PRO A 37 -15.66 9.87 7.80
C PRO A 37 -14.40 9.04 7.94
N ASP A 38 -14.49 7.71 7.98
CA ASP A 38 -13.34 6.80 8.10
C ASP A 38 -13.10 6.00 6.83
N PHE A 39 -13.63 6.46 5.70
CA PHE A 39 -13.62 5.70 4.44
C PHE A 39 -12.21 5.30 4.02
N VAL A 40 -11.26 6.24 3.99
CA VAL A 40 -9.88 5.96 3.57
C VAL A 40 -9.23 4.95 4.52
N TYR A 41 -9.39 5.16 5.82
CA TYR A 41 -8.84 4.28 6.83
C TYR A 41 -9.38 2.84 6.66
N GLU A 42 -10.68 2.70 6.43
CA GLU A 42 -11.31 1.39 6.24
C GLU A 42 -10.79 0.69 4.99
N VAL A 43 -10.71 1.41 3.87
CA VAL A 43 -10.20 0.86 2.61
C VAL A 43 -8.74 0.41 2.76
N ILE A 44 -7.91 1.24 3.37
CA ILE A 44 -6.49 0.93 3.55
C ILE A 44 -6.30 -0.24 4.52
N THR A 45 -7.12 -0.32 5.56
CA THR A 45 -7.07 -1.45 6.50
C THR A 45 -7.38 -2.78 5.80
N LEU A 46 -8.37 -2.78 4.91
CA LEU A 46 -8.68 -3.95 4.08
C LEU A 46 -7.53 -4.29 3.14
N PHE A 47 -6.92 -3.27 2.54
CA PHE A 47 -5.74 -3.45 1.69
C PHE A 47 -4.61 -4.11 2.47
N PHE A 48 -4.35 -3.69 3.70
CA PHE A 48 -3.31 -4.30 4.54
C PHE A 48 -3.63 -5.77 4.83
N ALA A 49 -4.87 -6.08 5.21
CA ALA A 49 -5.27 -7.46 5.52
C ALA A 49 -5.10 -8.37 4.31
N ASP A 50 -5.54 -7.91 3.14
CA ASP A 50 -5.40 -8.68 1.90
C ASP A 50 -3.94 -8.82 1.49
N SER A 51 -3.15 -7.77 1.63
CA SER A 51 -1.73 -7.78 1.27
C SER A 51 -0.92 -8.70 2.16
N ASP A 52 -1.18 -8.68 3.47
CA ASP A 52 -0.50 -9.58 4.41
C ASP A 52 -0.73 -11.04 4.00
N LYS A 53 -1.96 -11.37 3.62
CA LYS A 53 -2.31 -12.73 3.18
C LYS A 53 -1.63 -13.08 1.85
N LEU A 54 -1.68 -12.16 0.87
CA LEU A 54 -1.08 -12.40 -0.45
C LEU A 54 0.44 -12.57 -0.36
N LEU A 55 1.11 -11.74 0.45
CA LEU A 55 2.55 -11.84 0.63
C LEU A 55 2.93 -13.16 1.30
N SER A 56 2.16 -13.60 2.30
CA SER A 56 2.36 -14.88 2.94
C SER A 56 2.18 -16.02 1.95
N ASN A 57 1.14 -15.96 1.13
CA ASN A 57 0.87 -16.98 0.11
C ASN A 57 1.98 -17.04 -0.94
N MET A 58 2.50 -15.89 -1.37
CA MET A 58 3.61 -15.84 -2.32
C MET A 58 4.89 -16.45 -1.73
N SER A 59 5.19 -16.12 -0.48
CA SER A 59 6.35 -16.70 0.21
C SER A 59 6.23 -18.22 0.31
N HIS A 60 5.05 -18.71 0.65
CA HIS A 60 4.78 -20.13 0.77
C HIS A 60 4.91 -20.83 -0.59
N ALA A 61 4.35 -20.21 -1.63
CA ALA A 61 4.38 -20.78 -2.99
C ALA A 61 5.81 -20.87 -3.54
N LEU A 62 6.67 -19.88 -3.23
CA LEU A 62 8.06 -19.90 -3.67
C LEU A 62 8.90 -20.98 -2.95
N ALA A 63 8.44 -21.43 -1.79
CA ALA A 63 9.11 -22.49 -1.04
C ALA A 63 8.73 -23.90 -1.52
N GLN A 64 7.73 -24.04 -2.38
CA GLN A 64 7.29 -25.34 -2.89
C GLN A 64 8.26 -25.90 -3.93
N VAL A 65 8.36 -27.23 -4.00
CA VAL A 65 9.20 -27.91 -4.99
C VAL A 65 8.35 -28.99 -5.65
N PRO A 66 8.07 -28.91 -6.95
CA PRO A 66 8.47 -27.83 -7.88
C PRO A 66 7.66 -26.55 -7.67
N VAL A 67 8.24 -25.43 -8.09
CA VAL A 67 7.60 -24.13 -7.98
C VAL A 67 6.51 -24.00 -9.05
N ASN A 68 5.32 -23.57 -8.64
CA ASN A 68 4.21 -23.27 -9.56
C ASN A 68 4.20 -21.78 -9.89
N PHE A 69 4.85 -21.42 -10.98
CA PHE A 69 4.98 -20.01 -11.38
C PHE A 69 3.65 -19.37 -11.73
N LYS A 70 2.68 -20.14 -12.24
CA LYS A 70 1.35 -19.61 -12.55
C LYS A 70 0.62 -19.18 -11.29
N GLN A 71 0.76 -19.95 -10.22
CA GLN A 71 0.15 -19.64 -8.93
C GLN A 71 0.75 -18.35 -8.35
N ILE A 72 2.07 -18.24 -8.39
CA ILE A 72 2.76 -17.04 -7.91
C ILE A 72 2.36 -15.83 -8.73
N ASP A 73 2.30 -15.97 -10.06
CA ASP A 73 1.86 -14.89 -10.94
C ASP A 73 0.45 -14.43 -10.64
N ALA A 74 -0.46 -15.37 -10.33
CA ALA A 74 -1.83 -15.03 -9.96
C ALA A 74 -1.88 -14.18 -8.69
N HIS A 75 -1.07 -14.54 -7.68
CA HIS A 75 -0.97 -13.74 -6.45
C HIS A 75 -0.40 -12.35 -6.73
N ALA A 76 0.65 -12.28 -7.55
CA ALA A 76 1.28 -11.01 -7.91
C ALA A 76 0.31 -10.12 -8.70
N HIS A 77 -0.48 -10.72 -9.59
CA HIS A 77 -1.51 -10.01 -10.34
C HIS A 77 -2.56 -9.40 -9.42
N GLN A 78 -3.03 -10.18 -8.45
CA GLN A 78 -4.01 -9.71 -7.49
C GLN A 78 -3.44 -8.58 -6.63
N GLN A 79 -2.19 -8.71 -6.17
CA GLN A 79 -1.52 -7.68 -5.39
C GLN A 79 -1.34 -6.40 -6.22
N LYS A 80 -0.99 -6.55 -7.49
CA LYS A 80 -0.86 -5.41 -8.40
C LYS A 80 -2.17 -4.64 -8.52
N GLY A 81 -3.27 -5.37 -8.73
CA GLY A 81 -4.60 -4.76 -8.86
C GLY A 81 -5.04 -4.03 -7.61
N SER A 82 -4.90 -4.67 -6.43
CA SER A 82 -5.32 -4.06 -5.18
C SER A 82 -4.46 -2.85 -4.81
N SER A 83 -3.15 -2.93 -5.04
CA SER A 83 -2.26 -1.79 -4.76
C SER A 83 -2.51 -0.62 -5.71
N ALA A 84 -2.77 -0.89 -6.98
CA ALA A 84 -3.12 0.14 -7.95
C ALA A 84 -4.40 0.86 -7.55
N SER A 85 -5.39 0.12 -7.05
CA SER A 85 -6.70 0.69 -6.69
C SER A 85 -6.63 1.64 -5.49
N VAL A 86 -5.63 1.50 -4.63
CA VAL A 86 -5.44 2.40 -3.47
C VAL A 86 -4.32 3.41 -3.70
N GLY A 87 -3.69 3.40 -4.86
CA GLY A 87 -2.62 4.35 -5.17
C GLY A 87 -1.28 4.02 -4.56
N ALA A 88 -1.03 2.75 -4.21
CA ALA A 88 0.24 2.28 -3.66
C ALA A 88 1.24 2.07 -4.81
N ALA A 89 1.74 3.16 -5.37
CA ALA A 89 2.46 3.16 -6.65
C ALA A 89 3.73 2.32 -6.67
N ARG A 90 4.53 2.38 -5.61
CA ARG A 90 5.78 1.62 -5.56
C ARG A 90 5.52 0.12 -5.44
N VAL A 91 4.53 -0.26 -4.64
CA VAL A 91 4.10 -1.66 -4.52
C VAL A 91 3.62 -2.18 -5.87
N THR A 92 2.81 -1.39 -6.56
CA THR A 92 2.30 -1.74 -7.90
C THR A 92 3.44 -1.99 -8.89
N SER A 93 4.46 -1.12 -8.89
CA SER A 93 5.61 -1.25 -9.79
C SER A 93 6.39 -2.55 -9.54
N VAL A 94 6.63 -2.89 -8.28
CA VAL A 94 7.35 -4.13 -7.94
C VAL A 94 6.55 -5.34 -8.39
N CYS A 95 5.23 -5.32 -8.25
CA CYS A 95 4.38 -6.42 -8.71
C CYS A 95 4.48 -6.62 -10.22
N ALA A 96 4.57 -5.54 -10.99
CA ALA A 96 4.71 -5.65 -12.44
C ALA A 96 6.02 -6.36 -12.81
N THR A 97 7.12 -5.99 -12.16
CA THR A 97 8.43 -6.63 -12.37
C THR A 97 8.38 -8.10 -11.93
N PHE A 98 7.75 -8.37 -10.80
CA PHE A 98 7.59 -9.73 -10.27
C PHE A 98 6.92 -10.63 -11.31
N ARG A 99 5.84 -10.15 -11.91
CA ARG A 99 5.10 -10.91 -12.94
C ARG A 99 5.97 -11.24 -14.15
N SER A 100 6.85 -10.33 -14.54
CA SER A 100 7.79 -10.59 -15.63
C SER A 100 8.71 -11.76 -15.31
N PHE A 101 9.20 -11.85 -14.08
CA PHE A 101 10.04 -12.97 -13.66
C PHE A 101 9.23 -14.28 -13.55
N CYS A 102 7.97 -14.20 -13.15
CA CYS A 102 7.10 -15.39 -13.14
C CYS A 102 6.91 -15.94 -14.54
N GLU A 103 6.67 -15.06 -15.52
CA GLU A 103 6.49 -15.43 -16.93
C GLU A 103 7.76 -16.07 -17.47
N ALA A 104 8.93 -15.54 -17.11
CA ALA A 104 10.22 -16.06 -17.51
C ALA A 104 10.62 -17.32 -16.71
N GLN A 105 9.84 -17.72 -15.71
CA GLN A 105 10.13 -18.83 -14.79
C GLN A 105 11.51 -18.68 -14.13
N ASN A 106 11.86 -17.43 -13.81
CA ASN A 106 13.12 -17.09 -13.17
C ASN A 106 12.95 -17.08 -11.67
N LEU A 107 13.28 -18.20 -11.04
CA LEU A 107 13.08 -18.39 -9.59
C LEU A 107 13.86 -17.37 -8.75
N GLU A 108 15.12 -17.13 -9.10
CA GLU A 108 15.95 -16.16 -8.38
C GLU A 108 15.40 -14.75 -8.50
N GLY A 109 14.93 -14.37 -9.69
CA GLY A 109 14.27 -13.08 -9.92
C GLY A 109 13.01 -12.95 -9.09
N CYS A 110 12.22 -14.02 -9.00
CA CYS A 110 11.00 -14.04 -8.17
C CYS A 110 11.33 -13.85 -6.68
N ARG A 111 12.38 -14.52 -6.20
CA ARG A 111 12.78 -14.39 -4.79
C ARG A 111 13.22 -12.97 -4.46
N ARG A 112 14.00 -12.35 -5.35
CA ARG A 112 14.45 -10.97 -5.18
C ARG A 112 13.28 -9.99 -5.19
N CYS A 113 12.33 -10.22 -6.12
CA CYS A 113 11.15 -9.36 -6.19
C CYS A 113 10.25 -9.51 -4.97
N LEU A 114 10.13 -10.72 -4.41
CA LEU A 114 9.35 -10.89 -3.19
C LEU A 114 9.97 -10.11 -2.03
N GLN A 115 11.31 -10.15 -1.89
CA GLN A 115 12.00 -9.37 -0.87
C GLN A 115 11.76 -7.87 -1.07
N GLN A 116 11.85 -7.40 -2.31
CA GLN A 116 11.61 -6.01 -2.65
C GLN A 116 10.17 -5.62 -2.35
N LEU A 117 9.22 -6.49 -2.68
CA LEU A 117 7.81 -6.25 -2.44
C LEU A 117 7.51 -6.14 -0.95
N GLN A 118 8.07 -7.06 -0.14
CA GLN A 118 7.92 -7.03 1.31
C GLN A 118 8.48 -5.75 1.89
N HIS A 119 9.63 -5.30 1.38
CA HIS A 119 10.27 -4.07 1.83
C HIS A 119 9.41 -2.85 1.51
N GLU A 120 8.95 -2.71 0.27
CA GLU A 120 8.13 -1.59 -0.15
C GLU A 120 6.79 -1.55 0.59
N TYR A 121 6.19 -2.71 0.75
CA TYR A 121 4.92 -2.81 1.47
C TYR A 121 5.08 -2.42 2.94
N THR A 122 6.13 -2.90 3.60
CA THR A 122 6.38 -2.59 5.01
C THR A 122 6.60 -1.09 5.20
N GLN A 123 7.35 -0.45 4.31
CA GLN A 123 7.57 0.99 4.37
C GLN A 123 6.27 1.76 4.19
N LEU A 124 5.48 1.37 3.20
CA LEU A 124 4.18 2.00 2.95
C LEU A 124 3.27 1.88 4.18
N LYS A 125 3.19 0.68 4.73
CA LYS A 125 2.34 0.40 5.89
C LYS A 125 2.74 1.27 7.09
N THR A 126 4.04 1.36 7.36
CA THR A 126 4.56 2.19 8.45
C THR A 126 4.20 3.66 8.23
N LYS A 127 4.37 4.17 7.02
CA LYS A 127 4.09 5.57 6.71
C LYS A 127 2.59 5.89 6.77
N LEU A 128 1.75 4.98 6.31
CA LEU A 128 0.30 5.16 6.38
C LEU A 128 -0.21 5.08 7.83
N HIS A 129 0.36 4.17 8.65
CA HIS A 129 0.01 4.12 10.07
C HIS A 129 0.36 5.44 10.76
N TYR A 130 1.50 6.02 10.44
CA TYR A 130 1.90 7.32 11.00
C TYR A 130 0.91 8.41 10.56
N LEU A 131 0.49 8.41 9.29
CA LEU A 131 -0.50 9.34 8.78
C LEU A 131 -1.80 9.26 9.59
N PHE A 132 -2.31 8.05 9.78
CA PHE A 132 -3.54 7.83 10.54
C PHE A 132 -3.38 8.19 12.02
N MET A 133 -2.21 7.95 12.60
CA MET A 133 -1.91 8.36 13.98
C MET A 133 -2.03 9.88 14.13
N LEU A 134 -1.45 10.64 13.19
CA LEU A 134 -1.53 12.09 13.20
C LEU A 134 -2.98 12.56 13.09
N GLN A 135 -3.77 11.92 12.23
CA GLN A 135 -5.18 12.24 12.08
C GLN A 135 -5.95 12.01 13.39
N GLN A 136 -5.65 10.91 14.09
CA GLN A 136 -6.29 10.60 15.36
C GLN A 136 -5.90 11.59 16.45
N GLU A 137 -4.65 12.01 16.50
CA GLU A 137 -4.18 13.02 17.45
C GLU A 137 -4.92 14.34 17.25
N ILE A 138 -5.11 14.75 15.99
CA ILE A 138 -5.85 15.96 15.67
C ILE A 138 -7.28 15.87 16.14
N LYS A 139 -7.94 14.73 15.91
CA LYS A 139 -9.31 14.49 16.38
C LYS A 139 -9.40 14.52 17.92
N ALA A 140 -8.40 13.99 18.60
CA ALA A 140 -8.36 13.94 20.06
C ALA A 140 -8.36 15.33 20.67
N PHE A 141 -7.90 16.35 19.93
CA PHE A 141 -7.96 17.74 20.36
C PHE A 141 -9.27 18.43 19.95
N GLY A 142 -10.25 17.66 19.45
CA GLY A 142 -11.54 18.20 19.06
C GLY A 142 -11.50 19.05 17.80
N ARG A 143 -10.48 18.87 16.96
CA ARG A 143 -10.31 19.66 15.75
C ARG A 143 -10.61 18.84 14.51
N SER A 144 -11.04 19.52 13.46
CA SER A 144 -11.26 18.89 12.17
C SER A 144 -9.93 18.53 11.53
N ILE A 145 -9.92 17.39 10.84
CA ILE A 145 -8.77 17.02 10.01
C ILE A 145 -8.70 17.99 8.85
N PRO A 146 -7.49 18.52 8.50
CA PRO A 146 -7.38 19.44 7.36
C PRO A 146 -7.92 18.81 6.07
N THR A 147 -8.75 19.55 5.37
CA THR A 147 -9.24 19.11 4.07
C THR A 147 -8.21 19.46 2.99
N ARG A 148 -8.17 18.65 1.97
CA ARG A 148 -7.32 18.89 0.80
C ARG A 148 -8.17 19.56 -0.26
N GLU A 149 -7.88 20.79 -0.49
CA GLU A 149 -8.58 21.58 -1.48
C GLU A 149 -7.69 21.99 -2.63
#